data_802735d30c066d2b763804482f64b32c
#
_entry.id   802735d30c066d2b763804482f64b32c
#
_cell.length_a   1.000
_cell.length_b   1.000
_cell.length_c   1.000
_cell.angle_alpha   90.00
_cell.angle_beta   90.00
_cell.angle_gamma   90.00
#
_symmetry.space_group_name_H-M   'P 1'
#
loop_
_entity.id
_entity.type
_entity.pdbx_description
1 polymer ?
#
loop_
_entity_poly.entity_id
_entity_poly.type
_entity_poly.pdbx_seq_one_letter_code
_entity_poly.pdbx_strand_id
1 'polypeptide(L)'
;QDGASQTLVYANADLTKANQADEVLVFAEHWRSLTGAYPARLVMDQKVTTQAVLGELDRRGITFVTLRMRSVSLLEHIAEIPAGAWRTVALDRDGAYRRPKVVDEETTLSSYPGTVRQLIVSGLGREAPTVIITNDRVSSAKQIIERYARRMGIEQRLAESIRSFHLDALASSVPLNVDLDVVLSVLAGAVCASLRRRLVGYNNATPDTLQRRFLSTAGRIVNEGDGVLVRLKRRTYSPVLRHADIPEVAVPWWGGRTLRFEFD
;
A
#
# COMPACT_ATOMS: atom_id res chain seq x y z
N GLN A 1 -1.40 2.57 -2.07
CA GLN A 1 -0.44 2.35 -0.99
C GLN A 1 0.99 2.39 -1.53
N ASP A 2 1.87 3.15 -0.91
CA ASP A 2 3.30 3.09 -1.21
C ASP A 2 3.92 1.78 -0.70
N GLY A 3 4.66 1.09 -1.57
CA GLY A 3 5.22 -0.23 -1.28
C GLY A 3 6.36 -0.22 -0.25
N ALA A 4 7.10 0.88 -0.12
CA ALA A 4 8.22 1.00 0.81
C ALA A 4 7.75 1.41 2.21
N SER A 5 6.95 2.46 2.30
CA SER A 5 6.46 2.99 3.59
C SER A 5 5.22 2.27 4.12
N GLN A 6 4.56 1.45 3.30
CA GLN A 6 3.27 0.82 3.61
C GLN A 6 2.18 1.84 3.98
N THR A 7 2.30 3.07 3.52
CA THR A 7 1.38 4.17 3.80
C THR A 7 0.37 4.30 2.66
N LEU A 8 -0.89 4.57 2.99
CA LEU A 8 -1.89 4.99 2.00
C LEU A 8 -1.52 6.40 1.53
N VAL A 9 -1.39 6.59 0.22
CA VAL A 9 -0.95 7.86 -0.39
C VAL A 9 -1.99 8.45 -1.33
N TYR A 10 -3.05 7.71 -1.59
CA TYR A 10 -4.13 8.14 -2.48
C TYR A 10 -5.41 7.37 -2.14
N ALA A 11 -6.53 8.04 -2.19
CA ALA A 11 -7.87 7.47 -2.12
C ALA A 11 -8.82 8.37 -2.92
N ASN A 12 -9.86 7.78 -3.48
CA ASN A 12 -10.93 8.47 -4.19
C ASN A 12 -12.26 7.85 -3.76
N ALA A 13 -13.14 8.65 -3.18
CA ALA A 13 -14.46 8.21 -2.71
C ALA A 13 -15.51 8.18 -3.85
N ASP A 14 -15.29 8.87 -4.97
CA ASP A 14 -16.23 9.00 -6.08
C ASP A 14 -16.10 7.91 -7.15
N LEU A 15 -15.46 6.78 -6.79
CA LEU A 15 -15.29 5.69 -7.73
C LEU A 15 -16.58 4.93 -8.00
N THR A 16 -16.89 4.80 -9.28
CA THR A 16 -17.97 3.95 -9.79
C THR A 16 -17.39 2.80 -10.63
N LYS A 17 -18.21 1.80 -10.94
CA LYS A 17 -17.79 0.71 -11.85
C LYS A 17 -17.45 1.21 -13.25
N ALA A 18 -18.02 2.35 -13.67
CA ALA A 18 -17.81 2.89 -14.99
C ALA A 18 -16.44 3.56 -15.16
N ASN A 19 -15.93 4.25 -14.10
CA ASN A 19 -14.67 4.99 -14.13
C ASN A 19 -13.50 4.29 -13.41
N GLN A 20 -13.76 3.16 -12.74
CA GLN A 20 -12.78 2.45 -11.92
C GLN A 20 -11.50 2.09 -12.70
N ALA A 21 -11.61 1.71 -13.97
CA ALA A 21 -10.44 1.31 -14.76
C ALA A 21 -9.52 2.49 -15.09
N ASP A 22 -10.10 3.66 -15.35
CA ASP A 22 -9.36 4.89 -15.72
C ASP A 22 -8.70 5.53 -14.51
N GLU A 23 -9.18 5.25 -13.29
CA GLU A 23 -8.63 5.78 -12.06
C GLU A 23 -7.14 5.46 -11.86
N VAL A 24 -6.68 4.34 -12.40
CA VAL A 24 -5.26 3.98 -12.39
C VAL A 24 -4.42 5.01 -13.15
N LEU A 25 -4.95 5.53 -14.26
CA LEU A 25 -4.28 6.57 -15.05
C LEU A 25 -4.36 7.93 -14.37
N VAL A 26 -5.50 8.25 -13.74
CA VAL A 26 -5.68 9.46 -12.93
C VAL A 26 -4.68 9.48 -11.78
N PHE A 27 -4.53 8.36 -11.05
CA PHE A 27 -3.51 8.21 -10.02
C PHE A 27 -2.10 8.41 -10.57
N ALA A 28 -1.77 7.84 -11.72
CA ALA A 28 -0.44 7.96 -12.31
C ALA A 28 -0.09 9.43 -12.66
N GLU A 29 -1.06 10.19 -13.19
CA GLU A 29 -0.88 11.63 -13.45
C GLU A 29 -0.80 12.45 -12.16
N HIS A 30 -1.65 12.16 -11.18
CA HIS A 30 -1.58 12.79 -9.86
C HIS A 30 -0.21 12.57 -9.21
N TRP A 31 0.29 11.34 -9.22
CA TRP A 31 1.62 11.02 -8.71
C TRP A 31 2.71 11.82 -9.43
N ARG A 32 2.64 11.87 -10.76
CA ARG A 32 3.58 12.64 -11.58
C ARG A 32 3.56 14.14 -11.25
N SER A 33 2.38 14.71 -11.03
CA SER A 33 2.23 16.13 -10.68
C SER A 33 2.90 16.47 -9.34
N LEU A 34 2.90 15.53 -8.38
CA LEU A 34 3.50 15.72 -7.06
C LEU A 34 5.00 15.45 -7.02
N THR A 35 5.47 14.47 -7.80
CA THR A 35 6.85 13.96 -7.69
C THR A 35 7.74 14.31 -8.87
N GLY A 36 7.17 14.82 -9.95
CA GLY A 36 7.87 15.11 -11.21
C GLY A 36 8.03 13.90 -12.14
N ALA A 37 7.68 12.67 -11.70
CA ALA A 37 7.84 11.45 -12.49
C ALA A 37 6.66 10.50 -12.31
N TYR A 38 6.40 9.65 -13.29
CA TYR A 38 5.44 8.55 -13.13
C TYR A 38 5.89 7.56 -12.06
N PRO A 39 4.94 6.83 -11.41
CA PRO A 39 5.32 5.75 -10.51
C PRO A 39 6.10 4.69 -11.28
N ALA A 40 7.24 4.29 -10.78
CA ALA A 40 8.08 3.28 -11.45
C ALA A 40 7.35 1.93 -11.63
N ARG A 41 6.41 1.62 -10.72
CA ARG A 41 5.68 0.36 -10.74
C ARG A 41 4.34 0.45 -10.02
N LEU A 42 3.35 -0.25 -10.60
CA LEU A 42 2.03 -0.45 -9.99
C LEU A 42 1.75 -1.95 -9.80
N VAL A 43 1.29 -2.32 -8.62
CA VAL A 43 0.79 -3.66 -8.31
C VAL A 43 -0.71 -3.54 -8.04
N MET A 44 -1.52 -4.18 -8.85
CA MET A 44 -2.96 -3.95 -8.88
C MET A 44 -3.74 -5.25 -8.70
N ASP A 45 -4.98 -5.13 -8.23
CA ASP A 45 -5.91 -6.24 -8.24
C ASP A 45 -6.47 -6.47 -9.65
N GLN A 46 -6.92 -7.68 -9.91
CA GLN A 46 -7.46 -8.15 -11.18
C GLN A 46 -8.60 -7.28 -11.73
N LYS A 47 -9.45 -6.75 -10.84
CA LYS A 47 -10.67 -6.02 -11.21
C LYS A 47 -10.47 -4.51 -11.34
N VAL A 48 -9.29 -4.00 -11.07
CA VAL A 48 -9.03 -2.55 -10.99
C VAL A 48 -8.79 -1.93 -12.37
N THR A 49 -8.41 -2.74 -13.38
CA THR A 49 -7.98 -2.19 -14.66
C THR A 49 -8.39 -3.06 -15.85
N THR A 50 -8.32 -2.50 -17.04
CA THR A 50 -8.55 -3.19 -18.32
C THR A 50 -7.24 -3.44 -19.07
N GLN A 51 -7.25 -4.33 -20.05
CA GLN A 51 -6.06 -4.60 -20.87
C GLN A 51 -5.61 -3.36 -21.67
N ALA A 52 -6.54 -2.48 -22.08
CA ALA A 52 -6.23 -1.22 -22.76
C ALA A 52 -5.47 -0.26 -21.80
N VAL A 53 -5.90 -0.15 -20.55
CA VAL A 53 -5.20 0.65 -19.53
C VAL A 53 -3.82 0.10 -19.24
N LEU A 54 -3.64 -1.23 -19.22
CA LEU A 54 -2.29 -1.85 -19.09
C LEU A 54 -1.38 -1.43 -20.24
N GLY A 55 -1.90 -1.37 -21.48
CA GLY A 55 -1.16 -0.86 -22.64
C GLY A 55 -0.77 0.60 -22.50
N GLU A 56 -1.64 1.43 -21.90
CA GLU A 56 -1.34 2.83 -21.62
C GLU A 56 -0.25 2.99 -20.55
N LEU A 57 -0.30 2.18 -19.48
CA LEU A 57 0.75 2.16 -18.46
C LEU A 57 2.12 1.81 -19.07
N ASP A 58 2.14 0.81 -19.94
CA ASP A 58 3.38 0.39 -20.64
C ASP A 58 3.95 1.51 -21.52
N ARG A 59 3.09 2.20 -22.30
CA ARG A 59 3.50 3.37 -23.11
C ARG A 59 4.08 4.51 -22.28
N ARG A 60 3.65 4.66 -21.02
CA ARG A 60 4.18 5.64 -20.06
C ARG A 60 5.44 5.16 -19.33
N GLY A 61 5.94 3.97 -19.63
CA GLY A 61 7.10 3.37 -18.98
C GLY A 61 6.82 2.92 -17.54
N ILE A 62 5.55 2.70 -17.19
CA ILE A 62 5.14 2.24 -15.86
C ILE A 62 5.13 0.70 -15.86
N THR A 63 5.95 0.09 -15.04
CA THR A 63 5.90 -1.35 -14.82
C THR A 63 4.62 -1.73 -14.08
N PHE A 64 3.90 -2.75 -14.53
CA PHE A 64 2.73 -3.25 -13.82
C PHE A 64 2.85 -4.71 -13.44
N VAL A 65 2.17 -5.11 -12.36
CA VAL A 65 1.93 -6.50 -11.96
C VAL A 65 0.47 -6.63 -11.54
N THR A 66 -0.27 -7.53 -12.20
CA THR A 66 -1.68 -7.78 -11.86
C THR A 66 -2.05 -9.23 -12.14
N LEU A 67 -3.26 -9.66 -11.74
CA LEU A 67 -3.76 -10.99 -12.11
C LEU A 67 -4.51 -10.94 -13.45
N ARG A 68 -4.39 -12.03 -14.20
CA ARG A 68 -5.22 -12.30 -15.36
C ARG A 68 -6.49 -13.06 -14.96
N MET A 69 -7.64 -12.62 -15.48
CA MET A 69 -8.88 -13.39 -15.32
C MET A 69 -8.75 -14.73 -16.02
N ARG A 70 -9.18 -15.79 -15.36
CA ARG A 70 -9.17 -17.15 -15.91
C ARG A 70 -10.40 -17.31 -16.79
N SER A 71 -10.18 -17.29 -18.12
CA SER A 71 -11.17 -17.72 -19.09
C SER A 71 -11.13 -19.24 -19.24
N VAL A 72 -12.16 -19.82 -19.84
CA VAL A 72 -12.20 -21.26 -20.18
C VAL A 72 -10.97 -21.64 -21.02
N SER A 73 -10.68 -20.88 -22.07
CA SER A 73 -9.53 -21.12 -22.94
C SER A 73 -8.18 -21.05 -22.23
N LEU A 74 -8.06 -20.16 -21.21
CA LEU A 74 -6.83 -20.11 -20.41
C LEU A 74 -6.70 -21.32 -19.48
N LEU A 75 -7.81 -21.83 -18.94
CA LEU A 75 -7.79 -23.05 -18.12
C LEU A 75 -7.47 -24.29 -18.95
N GLU A 76 -7.98 -24.37 -20.18
CA GLU A 76 -7.64 -25.44 -21.17
C GLU A 76 -6.14 -25.36 -21.48
N HIS A 77 -5.61 -24.20 -21.84
CA HIS A 77 -4.17 -24.03 -22.05
C HIS A 77 -3.35 -24.47 -20.83
N ILE A 78 -3.75 -24.10 -19.60
CA ILE A 78 -3.05 -24.51 -18.38
C ILE A 78 -3.06 -26.05 -18.21
N ALA A 79 -4.17 -26.71 -18.56
CA ALA A 79 -4.29 -28.17 -18.44
C ALA A 79 -3.38 -28.90 -19.43
N GLU A 80 -3.09 -28.31 -20.59
CA GLU A 80 -2.23 -28.86 -21.63
C GLU A 80 -0.72 -28.64 -21.38
N ILE A 81 -0.35 -27.80 -20.37
CA ILE A 81 1.06 -27.53 -20.08
C ILE A 81 1.77 -28.81 -19.62
N PRO A 82 2.83 -29.25 -20.32
CA PRO A 82 3.55 -30.47 -19.96
C PRO A 82 4.21 -30.33 -18.57
N ALA A 83 4.23 -31.44 -17.83
CA ALA A 83 4.80 -31.48 -16.48
C ALA A 83 6.24 -30.93 -16.40
N GLY A 84 7.04 -31.14 -17.44
CA GLY A 84 8.43 -30.66 -17.53
C GLY A 84 8.58 -29.16 -17.70
N ALA A 85 7.52 -28.40 -18.06
CA ALA A 85 7.54 -26.93 -18.15
C ALA A 85 7.42 -26.24 -16.79
N TRP A 86 6.92 -26.96 -15.79
CA TRP A 86 6.75 -26.44 -14.44
C TRP A 86 8.07 -26.44 -13.66
N ARG A 87 8.49 -25.26 -13.19
CA ARG A 87 9.68 -25.09 -12.37
C ARG A 87 9.29 -24.73 -10.93
N THR A 88 9.98 -25.32 -9.96
CA THR A 88 9.79 -24.96 -8.55
C THR A 88 10.52 -23.67 -8.23
N VAL A 89 9.82 -22.70 -7.64
CA VAL A 89 10.39 -21.41 -7.20
C VAL A 89 10.35 -21.35 -5.68
N ALA A 90 11.51 -21.11 -5.04
CA ALA A 90 11.59 -20.92 -3.59
C ALA A 90 11.30 -19.46 -3.23
N LEU A 91 10.25 -19.22 -2.46
CA LEU A 91 9.85 -17.88 -1.99
C LEU A 91 10.41 -17.60 -0.60
N ASP A 92 10.81 -16.33 -0.37
CA ASP A 92 11.26 -15.85 0.95
C ASP A 92 10.02 -15.48 1.80
N ARG A 93 9.37 -16.51 2.34
CA ARG A 93 8.22 -16.36 3.23
C ARG A 93 8.20 -17.47 4.26
N ASP A 94 7.68 -17.16 5.42
CA ASP A 94 7.42 -18.16 6.45
C ASP A 94 6.10 -18.89 6.22
N GLY A 95 6.01 -20.14 6.71
CA GLY A 95 4.78 -20.93 6.66
C GLY A 95 4.63 -21.78 5.40
N ALA A 96 3.36 -22.08 5.05
CA ALA A 96 2.99 -22.92 3.94
C ALA A 96 3.22 -22.25 2.56
N TYR A 97 3.21 -23.08 1.52
CA TYR A 97 3.29 -22.61 0.11
C TYR A 97 4.58 -21.89 -0.27
N ARG A 98 5.70 -22.31 0.32
CA ARG A 98 7.04 -21.71 0.09
C ARG A 98 7.67 -22.10 -1.24
N ARG A 99 7.19 -23.17 -1.88
CA ARG A 99 7.74 -23.74 -3.12
C ARG A 99 6.65 -23.99 -4.17
N PRO A 100 6.00 -22.93 -4.68
CA PRO A 100 5.05 -23.09 -5.77
C PRO A 100 5.74 -23.59 -7.05
N LYS A 101 4.96 -24.25 -7.91
CA LYS A 101 5.37 -24.54 -9.28
C LYS A 101 4.95 -23.40 -10.19
N VAL A 102 5.80 -23.00 -11.11
CA VAL A 102 5.62 -21.83 -11.98
C VAL A 102 5.93 -22.20 -13.42
N VAL A 103 5.06 -21.77 -14.31
CA VAL A 103 5.35 -21.66 -15.75
C VAL A 103 5.49 -20.18 -16.06
N ASP A 104 6.52 -19.82 -16.80
CA ASP A 104 6.90 -18.45 -17.14
C ASP A 104 6.94 -18.35 -18.67
N GLU A 105 5.98 -17.67 -19.24
CA GLU A 105 5.77 -17.61 -20.69
C GLU A 105 5.38 -16.21 -21.17
N GLU A 106 5.41 -15.97 -22.46
CA GLU A 106 4.83 -14.79 -23.09
C GLU A 106 3.44 -15.10 -23.63
N THR A 107 2.53 -14.15 -23.54
CA THR A 107 1.16 -14.26 -24.06
C THR A 107 0.70 -12.94 -24.67
N THR A 108 -0.29 -13.02 -25.54
CA THR A 108 -0.99 -11.85 -26.07
C THR A 108 -2.30 -11.64 -25.33
N LEU A 109 -2.72 -10.39 -25.25
CA LEU A 109 -4.03 -9.98 -24.71
C LEU A 109 -4.76 -9.17 -25.80
N SER A 110 -6.07 -9.34 -25.90
CA SER A 110 -6.86 -8.79 -27.02
C SER A 110 -6.76 -7.27 -27.17
N SER A 111 -6.63 -6.53 -26.09
CA SER A 111 -6.58 -5.06 -26.10
C SER A 111 -5.27 -4.49 -25.56
N TYR A 112 -4.21 -5.29 -25.52
CA TYR A 112 -2.87 -4.85 -25.13
C TYR A 112 -1.94 -4.91 -26.36
N PRO A 113 -1.14 -3.89 -26.66
CA PRO A 113 -0.23 -3.89 -27.78
C PRO A 113 0.97 -4.82 -27.54
N GLY A 114 1.13 -5.85 -28.39
CA GLY A 114 2.23 -6.80 -28.28
C GLY A 114 2.02 -7.93 -27.27
N THR A 115 3.10 -8.40 -26.65
CA THR A 115 3.08 -9.51 -25.69
C THR A 115 3.32 -9.03 -24.27
N VAL A 116 2.72 -9.71 -23.30
CA VAL A 116 3.01 -9.58 -21.86
C VAL A 116 3.62 -10.87 -21.34
N ARG A 117 4.42 -10.77 -20.32
CA ARG A 117 4.91 -11.91 -19.55
C ARG A 117 3.82 -12.44 -18.65
N GLN A 118 3.60 -13.75 -18.66
CA GLN A 118 2.61 -14.45 -17.87
C GLN A 118 3.28 -15.47 -16.96
N LEU A 119 2.99 -15.42 -15.68
CA LEU A 119 3.41 -16.41 -14.68
C LEU A 119 2.18 -17.19 -14.23
N ILE A 120 2.15 -18.49 -14.54
CA ILE A 120 1.13 -19.41 -14.07
C ILE A 120 1.66 -20.09 -12.83
N VAL A 121 1.05 -19.84 -11.68
CA VAL A 121 1.58 -20.24 -10.36
C VAL A 121 0.62 -21.22 -9.70
N SER A 122 1.08 -22.45 -9.50
CA SER A 122 0.35 -23.53 -8.81
C SER A 122 0.96 -23.82 -7.43
N GLY A 123 0.14 -24.32 -6.51
CA GLY A 123 0.63 -24.68 -5.16
C GLY A 123 0.64 -23.51 -4.16
N LEU A 124 -0.22 -22.50 -4.35
CA LEU A 124 -0.44 -21.41 -3.41
C LEU A 124 -1.67 -21.61 -2.49
N GLY A 125 -2.10 -22.86 -2.31
CA GLY A 125 -3.26 -23.20 -1.46
C GLY A 125 -4.62 -22.96 -2.12
N ARG A 126 -4.64 -22.69 -3.42
CA ARG A 126 -5.86 -22.61 -4.24
C ARG A 126 -5.94 -23.82 -5.14
N GLU A 127 -7.15 -24.30 -5.42
CA GLU A 127 -7.40 -25.41 -6.30
C GLU A 127 -6.92 -25.10 -7.74
N ALA A 128 -7.27 -23.94 -8.25
CA ALA A 128 -6.85 -23.49 -9.56
C ALA A 128 -5.62 -22.55 -9.50
N PRO A 129 -4.69 -22.66 -10.48
CA PRO A 129 -3.50 -21.81 -10.54
C PRO A 129 -3.81 -20.30 -10.53
N THR A 130 -2.94 -19.54 -9.92
CA THR A 130 -2.94 -18.06 -9.99
C THR A 130 -2.18 -17.63 -11.23
N VAL A 131 -2.75 -16.76 -12.05
CA VAL A 131 -2.11 -16.25 -13.26
C VAL A 131 -1.78 -14.78 -13.08
N ILE A 132 -0.48 -14.46 -13.04
CA ILE A 132 0.05 -13.10 -12.93
C ILE A 132 0.49 -12.62 -14.31
N ILE A 133 0.16 -11.41 -14.69
CA ILE A 133 0.66 -10.76 -15.92
C ILE A 133 1.43 -9.49 -15.58
N THR A 134 2.46 -9.21 -16.39
CA THR A 134 3.35 -8.06 -16.18
C THR A 134 4.09 -7.69 -17.46
N ASN A 135 4.50 -6.43 -17.61
CA ASN A 135 5.47 -5.98 -18.60
C ASN A 135 6.92 -6.02 -18.07
N ASP A 136 7.14 -6.49 -16.82
CA ASP A 136 8.48 -6.66 -16.24
C ASP A 136 9.17 -7.91 -16.80
N ARG A 137 10.09 -7.72 -17.76
CA ARG A 137 10.87 -8.79 -18.39
C ARG A 137 12.21 -9.05 -17.70
N VAL A 138 12.58 -8.23 -16.73
CA VAL A 138 13.90 -8.25 -16.08
C VAL A 138 13.86 -9.01 -14.75
N SER A 139 12.84 -8.78 -13.95
CA SER A 139 12.72 -9.40 -12.62
C SER A 139 12.51 -10.91 -12.72
N SER A 140 13.06 -11.68 -11.78
CA SER A 140 12.80 -13.13 -11.70
C SER A 140 11.34 -13.42 -11.35
N ALA A 141 10.87 -14.63 -11.68
CA ALA A 141 9.52 -15.09 -11.30
C ALA A 141 9.30 -14.99 -9.77
N LYS A 142 10.31 -15.33 -8.96
CA LYS A 142 10.31 -15.15 -7.52
C LYS A 142 9.97 -13.71 -7.12
N GLN A 143 10.72 -12.74 -7.65
CA GLN A 143 10.53 -11.33 -7.33
C GLN A 143 9.14 -10.81 -7.71
N ILE A 144 8.59 -11.26 -8.86
CA ILE A 144 7.25 -10.87 -9.31
C ILE A 144 6.18 -11.45 -8.39
N ILE A 145 6.28 -12.73 -8.03
CA ILE A 145 5.34 -13.40 -7.13
C ILE A 145 5.34 -12.75 -5.74
N GLU A 146 6.52 -12.53 -5.16
CA GLU A 146 6.67 -11.89 -3.85
C GLU A 146 6.17 -10.45 -3.86
N ARG A 147 6.41 -9.74 -4.94
CA ARG A 147 5.91 -8.37 -5.15
C ARG A 147 4.39 -8.33 -5.21
N TYR A 148 3.79 -9.26 -5.95
CA TYR A 148 2.33 -9.38 -5.98
C TYR A 148 1.76 -9.77 -4.60
N ALA A 149 2.40 -10.68 -3.88
CA ALA A 149 1.97 -11.10 -2.55
C ALA A 149 1.93 -9.93 -1.54
N ARG A 150 2.85 -8.97 -1.65
CA ARG A 150 2.86 -7.76 -0.80
C ARG A 150 1.63 -6.86 -1.00
N ARG A 151 0.88 -7.00 -2.09
CA ARG A 151 -0.39 -6.31 -2.30
C ARG A 151 -1.38 -6.56 -1.15
N MET A 152 -1.35 -7.75 -0.55
CA MET A 152 -2.20 -8.06 0.60
C MET A 152 -2.01 -7.11 1.78
N GLY A 153 -0.89 -6.37 1.83
CA GLY A 153 -0.67 -5.32 2.81
C GLY A 153 -1.70 -4.18 2.75
N ILE A 154 -2.27 -3.90 1.57
CA ILE A 154 -3.32 -2.87 1.43
C ILE A 154 -4.60 -3.28 2.17
N GLU A 155 -4.96 -4.58 2.12
CA GLU A 155 -6.14 -5.10 2.81
C GLU A 155 -6.00 -4.94 4.33
N GLN A 156 -4.80 -5.17 4.87
CA GLN A 156 -4.50 -4.95 6.28
C GLN A 156 -4.58 -3.47 6.65
N ARG A 157 -4.08 -2.56 5.81
CA ARG A 157 -4.16 -1.11 6.06
C ARG A 157 -5.58 -0.59 5.96
N LEU A 158 -6.36 -1.10 5.01
CA LEU A 158 -7.78 -0.77 4.91
C LEU A 158 -8.55 -1.25 6.13
N ALA A 159 -8.34 -2.50 6.56
CA ALA A 159 -8.93 -3.04 7.77
C ALA A 159 -8.49 -2.28 9.05
N GLU A 160 -7.27 -1.77 9.09
CA GLU A 160 -6.78 -0.89 10.15
C GLU A 160 -7.51 0.46 10.14
N SER A 161 -7.68 1.08 8.96
CA SER A 161 -8.41 2.34 8.80
C SER A 161 -9.89 2.21 9.16
N ILE A 162 -10.52 1.09 8.80
CA ILE A 162 -11.90 0.79 9.20
C ILE A 162 -12.00 0.68 10.73
N ARG A 163 -11.14 -0.10 11.37
CA ARG A 163 -11.20 -0.30 12.83
C ARG A 163 -10.85 0.95 13.64
N SER A 164 -9.85 1.70 13.22
CA SER A 164 -9.30 2.78 14.05
C SER A 164 -9.82 4.16 13.66
N PHE A 165 -10.29 4.34 12.43
CA PHE A 165 -10.78 5.64 11.93
C PHE A 165 -12.21 5.56 11.40
N HIS A 166 -12.90 4.40 11.54
CA HIS A 166 -14.29 4.20 11.12
C HIS A 166 -14.53 4.55 9.64
N LEU A 167 -13.58 4.21 8.77
CA LEU A 167 -13.63 4.54 7.34
C LEU A 167 -14.86 3.97 6.61
N ASP A 168 -15.52 2.96 7.17
CA ASP A 168 -16.76 2.33 6.68
C ASP A 168 -18.03 2.94 7.26
N ALA A 169 -17.91 3.83 8.23
CA ALA A 169 -19.04 4.51 8.85
C ALA A 169 -19.18 5.92 8.25
N LEU A 170 -20.07 6.07 7.27
CA LEU A 170 -20.33 7.36 6.65
C LEU A 170 -20.92 8.33 7.69
N ALA A 171 -20.18 9.39 8.00
CA ALA A 171 -20.64 10.44 8.91
C ALA A 171 -21.67 11.37 8.26
N SER A 172 -21.85 11.31 6.94
CA SER A 172 -22.72 12.20 6.18
C SER A 172 -23.22 11.54 4.89
N SER A 173 -24.37 11.98 4.39
CA SER A 173 -24.86 11.67 3.03
C SER A 173 -24.34 12.66 1.96
N VAL A 174 -23.59 13.67 2.36
CA VAL A 174 -23.00 14.67 1.45
C VAL A 174 -21.66 14.14 0.92
N PRO A 175 -21.50 13.95 -0.41
CA PRO A 175 -20.29 13.38 -1.00
C PRO A 175 -19.00 14.09 -0.59
N LEU A 176 -19.00 15.42 -0.52
CA LEU A 176 -17.84 16.21 -0.11
C LEU A 176 -17.37 15.86 1.32
N ASN A 177 -18.30 15.62 2.24
CA ASN A 177 -17.96 15.22 3.60
C ASN A 177 -17.37 13.81 3.65
N VAL A 178 -17.90 12.90 2.82
CA VAL A 178 -17.37 11.54 2.69
C VAL A 178 -15.94 11.58 2.16
N ASP A 179 -15.68 12.37 1.14
CA ASP A 179 -14.33 12.54 0.58
C ASP A 179 -13.37 13.13 1.61
N LEU A 180 -13.80 14.14 2.37
CA LEU A 180 -13.02 14.70 3.47
C LEU A 180 -12.69 13.66 4.54
N ASP A 181 -13.64 12.84 4.97
CA ASP A 181 -13.44 11.78 5.96
C ASP A 181 -12.42 10.73 5.46
N VAL A 182 -12.48 10.37 4.18
CA VAL A 182 -11.52 9.48 3.54
C VAL A 182 -10.12 10.09 3.55
N VAL A 183 -9.98 11.36 3.15
CA VAL A 183 -8.68 12.08 3.15
C VAL A 183 -8.12 12.18 4.55
N LEU A 184 -8.93 12.53 5.55
CA LEU A 184 -8.52 12.61 6.95
C LEU A 184 -8.05 11.25 7.49
N SER A 185 -8.72 10.16 7.12
CA SER A 185 -8.33 8.80 7.48
C SER A 185 -6.97 8.41 6.88
N VAL A 186 -6.73 8.78 5.61
CA VAL A 186 -5.44 8.58 4.94
C VAL A 186 -4.33 9.37 5.63
N LEU A 187 -4.58 10.63 5.98
CA LEU A 187 -3.62 11.48 6.70
C LEU A 187 -3.33 10.93 8.10
N ALA A 188 -4.35 10.54 8.87
CA ALA A 188 -4.18 9.94 10.18
C ALA A 188 -3.36 8.64 10.10
N GLY A 189 -3.63 7.79 9.10
CA GLY A 189 -2.83 6.60 8.82
C GLY A 189 -1.36 6.91 8.52
N ALA A 190 -1.09 7.96 7.74
CA ALA A 190 0.26 8.40 7.41
C ALA A 190 1.03 8.92 8.64
N VAL A 191 0.36 9.71 9.50
CA VAL A 191 0.92 10.19 10.77
C VAL A 191 1.25 9.01 11.69
N CYS A 192 0.32 8.06 11.86
CA CYS A 192 0.55 6.84 12.65
C CYS A 192 1.71 6.01 12.09
N ALA A 193 1.82 5.86 10.77
CA ALA A 193 2.93 5.16 10.14
C ALA A 193 4.27 5.88 10.36
N SER A 194 4.29 7.21 10.33
CA SER A 194 5.48 8.01 10.63
C SER A 194 5.91 7.84 12.10
N LEU A 195 4.97 7.90 13.03
CA LEU A 195 5.24 7.69 14.46
C LEU A 195 5.77 6.28 14.72
N ARG A 196 5.14 5.23 14.16
CA ARG A 196 5.59 3.83 14.30
C ARG A 196 7.05 3.64 13.94
N ARG A 197 7.52 4.24 12.85
CA ARG A 197 8.92 4.13 12.40
C ARG A 197 9.93 4.71 13.40
N ARG A 198 9.50 5.65 14.24
CA ARG A 198 10.34 6.25 15.29
C ARG A 198 10.31 5.50 16.61
N LEU A 199 9.27 4.71 16.85
CA LEU A 199 9.07 4.00 18.13
C LEU A 199 9.68 2.61 18.07
N VAL A 200 10.82 2.40 18.71
CA VAL A 200 11.51 1.11 18.77
C VAL A 200 10.60 0.03 19.37
N GLY A 201 10.45 -1.09 18.66
CA GLY A 201 9.59 -2.20 19.05
C GLY A 201 8.09 -2.02 18.71
N TYR A 202 7.70 -0.91 18.04
CA TYR A 202 6.30 -0.60 17.71
C TYR A 202 6.02 -0.48 16.21
N ASN A 203 6.89 -0.98 15.35
CA ASN A 203 6.75 -0.90 13.88
C ASN A 203 5.42 -1.44 13.36
N ASN A 204 4.84 -2.43 14.04
CA ASN A 204 3.56 -3.06 13.70
C ASN A 204 2.40 -2.66 14.64
N ALA A 205 2.58 -1.63 15.47
CA ALA A 205 1.54 -1.19 16.40
C ALA A 205 0.32 -0.64 15.63
N THR A 206 -0.88 -0.99 16.10
CA THR A 206 -2.12 -0.39 15.57
C THR A 206 -2.27 1.06 16.03
N PRO A 207 -3.05 1.91 15.33
CA PRO A 207 -3.36 3.26 15.77
C PRO A 207 -3.92 3.29 17.20
N ASP A 208 -4.80 2.36 17.57
CA ASP A 208 -5.35 2.25 18.93
C ASP A 208 -4.26 1.98 19.97
N THR A 209 -3.26 1.16 19.63
CA THR A 209 -2.10 0.92 20.49
C THR A 209 -1.27 2.19 20.64
N LEU A 210 -1.03 2.92 19.55
CA LEU A 210 -0.31 4.19 19.59
C LEU A 210 -1.06 5.23 20.43
N GLN A 211 -2.36 5.37 20.21
CA GLN A 211 -3.20 6.28 20.97
C GLN A 211 -3.12 5.96 22.47
N ARG A 212 -3.43 4.72 22.85
CA ARG A 212 -3.48 4.32 24.27
C ARG A 212 -2.14 4.40 24.98
N ARG A 213 -1.04 4.05 24.32
CA ARG A 213 0.28 3.97 24.94
C ARG A 213 1.06 5.28 24.89
N PHE A 214 0.88 6.08 23.84
CA PHE A 214 1.72 7.25 23.58
C PHE A 214 0.92 8.56 23.49
N LEU A 215 -0.15 8.61 22.68
CA LEU A 215 -0.86 9.87 22.39
C LEU A 215 -1.79 10.30 23.52
N SER A 216 -2.39 9.36 24.27
CA SER A 216 -3.25 9.67 25.44
C SER A 216 -2.43 9.95 26.71
N THR A 217 -1.23 10.49 26.60
CA THR A 217 -0.41 10.88 27.72
C THR A 217 -0.78 12.29 28.18
N ALA A 218 -1.16 12.43 29.46
CA ALA A 218 -1.43 13.74 30.03
C ALA A 218 -0.14 14.57 30.07
N GLY A 219 -0.28 15.88 29.85
CA GLY A 219 0.85 16.80 29.86
C GLY A 219 0.42 18.22 30.15
N ARG A 220 1.38 19.13 30.19
CA ARG A 220 1.20 20.56 30.34
C ARG A 220 1.89 21.28 29.18
N ILE A 221 1.21 22.25 28.60
CA ILE A 221 1.78 23.15 27.60
C ILE A 221 2.29 24.41 28.34
N VAL A 222 3.55 24.74 28.11
CA VAL A 222 4.21 25.89 28.71
C VAL A 222 4.75 26.77 27.58
N ASN A 223 4.43 28.06 27.62
CA ASN A 223 5.04 29.04 26.72
C ASN A 223 6.37 29.51 27.31
N GLU A 224 7.45 29.32 26.57
CA GLU A 224 8.80 29.72 26.95
C GLU A 224 9.34 30.70 25.90
N GLY A 225 9.04 31.99 26.04
CA GLY A 225 9.56 33.03 25.15
C GLY A 225 9.34 32.75 23.66
N ASP A 226 10.33 32.20 23.01
CA ASP A 226 10.35 31.85 21.58
C ASP A 226 9.86 30.42 21.28
N GLY A 227 9.54 29.64 22.31
CA GLY A 227 9.16 28.25 22.18
C GLY A 227 7.87 27.87 22.90
N VAL A 228 7.38 26.67 22.52
CA VAL A 228 6.27 25.97 23.18
C VAL A 228 6.80 24.64 23.68
N LEU A 229 6.82 24.45 24.99
CA LEU A 229 7.23 23.22 25.62
C LEU A 229 6.01 22.38 25.98
N VAL A 230 5.99 21.13 25.48
CA VAL A 230 5.00 20.12 25.88
C VAL A 230 5.67 19.18 26.89
N ARG A 231 5.36 19.39 28.15
CA ARG A 231 5.87 18.57 29.25
C ARG A 231 4.89 17.42 29.52
N LEU A 232 5.30 16.19 29.19
CA LEU A 232 4.49 14.98 29.32
C LEU A 232 4.76 14.27 30.65
N LYS A 233 3.70 13.82 31.32
CA LYS A 233 3.83 13.02 32.54
C LYS A 233 4.52 11.69 32.26
N ARG A 234 5.39 11.28 33.17
CA ARG A 234 6.08 9.98 33.12
C ARG A 234 5.08 8.82 33.06
N ARG A 235 5.28 7.92 32.13
CA ARG A 235 4.56 6.67 31.98
C ARG A 235 5.53 5.53 31.66
N THR A 236 5.07 4.28 31.75
CA THR A 236 5.85 3.08 31.44
C THR A 236 6.50 3.14 30.04
N TYR A 237 5.86 3.84 29.10
CA TYR A 237 6.34 3.94 27.71
C TYR A 237 7.13 5.23 27.41
N SER A 238 7.31 6.12 28.38
CA SER A 238 8.11 7.35 28.21
C SER A 238 9.53 7.12 27.71
N PRO A 239 10.24 6.05 28.12
CA PRO A 239 11.56 5.74 27.56
C PRO A 239 11.55 5.52 26.05
N VAL A 240 10.49 4.90 25.50
CA VAL A 240 10.36 4.67 24.05
C VAL A 240 10.18 6.00 23.31
N LEU A 241 9.37 6.93 23.86
CA LEU A 241 9.19 8.27 23.29
C LEU A 241 10.49 9.10 23.34
N ARG A 242 11.28 9.00 24.40
CA ARG A 242 12.59 9.66 24.48
C ARG A 242 13.55 9.19 23.40
N HIS A 243 13.57 7.88 23.13
CA HIS A 243 14.41 7.29 22.08
C HIS A 243 13.87 7.52 20.66
N ALA A 244 12.63 8.00 20.52
CA ALA A 244 12.02 8.26 19.22
C ALA A 244 12.63 9.47 18.50
N ASP A 245 13.46 10.24 19.19
CA ASP A 245 14.12 11.44 18.68
C ASP A 245 13.15 12.34 17.88
N ILE A 246 12.07 12.74 18.57
CA ILE A 246 11.06 13.62 17.98
C ILE A 246 11.71 14.98 17.76
N PRO A 247 11.86 15.44 16.51
CA PRO A 247 12.58 16.68 16.24
C PRO A 247 11.85 17.88 16.82
N GLU A 248 12.61 18.86 17.24
CA GLU A 248 12.11 20.19 17.49
C GLU A 248 11.63 20.80 16.17
N VAL A 249 10.42 21.32 16.12
CA VAL A 249 9.81 21.82 14.90
C VAL A 249 9.32 23.25 15.10
N ALA A 250 9.70 24.13 14.18
CA ALA A 250 9.08 25.44 14.10
C ALA A 250 7.63 25.31 13.62
N VAL A 251 6.69 25.87 14.35
CA VAL A 251 5.26 25.82 14.06
C VAL A 251 4.82 27.13 13.37
N PRO A 252 4.60 27.11 12.05
CA PRO A 252 4.35 28.34 11.28
C PRO A 252 3.13 29.14 11.78
N TRP A 253 2.03 28.46 12.10
CA TRP A 253 0.80 29.10 12.59
C TRP A 253 0.87 29.60 14.05
N TRP A 254 1.99 29.36 14.74
CA TRP A 254 2.30 29.96 16.05
C TRP A 254 3.43 30.98 15.94
N GLY A 255 3.53 31.68 14.82
CA GLY A 255 4.57 32.68 14.59
C GLY A 255 5.98 32.12 14.48
N GLY A 256 6.13 30.85 14.05
CA GLY A 256 7.43 30.20 13.91
C GLY A 256 8.06 29.71 15.21
N ARG A 257 7.31 29.72 16.32
CA ARG A 257 7.81 29.23 17.62
C ARG A 257 8.20 27.76 17.53
N THR A 258 9.28 27.41 18.22
CA THR A 258 9.77 26.03 18.25
C THR A 258 8.96 25.17 19.22
N LEU A 259 8.46 24.03 18.76
CA LEU A 259 7.79 23.04 19.59
C LEU A 259 8.82 22.02 20.11
N ARG A 260 8.85 21.85 21.44
CA ARG A 260 9.74 20.92 22.15
C ARG A 260 8.93 19.95 23.01
N PHE A 261 9.47 18.75 23.22
CA PHE A 261 8.88 17.76 24.12
C PHE A 261 9.82 17.44 25.27
N GLU A 262 9.29 17.47 26.49
CA GLU A 262 9.97 17.07 27.70
C GLU A 262 9.18 15.92 28.36
N PHE A 263 9.90 14.95 28.88
CA PHE A 263 9.33 13.76 29.50
C PHE A 263 9.79 13.71 30.97
N ASP A 264 8.86 13.94 31.90
CA ASP A 264 9.12 13.84 33.34
C ASP A 264 9.48 12.42 33.77
#